data_a4d13cd6bc47db6b47272ac8239ec16e
#
_entry.id   a4d13cd6bc47db6b47272ac8239ec16e
#
_cell.length_a   1.000
_cell.length_b   1.000
_cell.length_c   1.000
_cell.angle_alpha   90.00
_cell.angle_beta   90.00
_cell.angle_gamma   90.00
#
_symmetry.space_group_name_H-M   'P 1'
#
loop_
_entity.id
_entity.type
_entity.pdbx_description
1 polymer ?
#
loop_
_entity_poly.entity_id
_entity_poly.type
_entity_poly.pdbx_seq_one_letter_code
_entity_poly.pdbx_strand_id
1 'polypeptide(L)'
;MLGFGLSIEPQLWALVFVMVRVGAAFITAPVFSAVSIPLQVRVILAGAIGVLVLAAHPVTPPVQIFSVATFLAVASEALIGLAMGFILQIAFSAPLIASELIGGSMGLSMATTVDPINGRPSPALGQFFSLMLTLLFLSVDGHLVLVEMVVKSYDAMPPGQAWLGAERLKNIAFFGGYAFLAGLLLALPVGFLLLCLNLVVGMISRSAPSLNLFAVGLPASLAVGVIALAMGFPTMGEYMLVIIREALAATQSLVLG
;
A
#
# COMPACT_ATOMS: atom_id res chain seq x y z
N MET A 1 -36.87 4.95 -31.22
CA MET A 1 -37.47 4.22 -30.08
C MET A 1 -37.44 2.74 -30.42
N LEU A 2 -36.39 2.02 -30.04
CA LEU A 2 -36.33 0.56 -30.09
C LEU A 2 -36.93 0.07 -28.77
N GLY A 3 -38.20 -0.28 -28.79
CA GLY A 3 -38.98 -0.65 -27.63
C GLY A 3 -38.72 -2.11 -27.16
N PHE A 4 -37.57 -2.31 -26.57
CA PHE A 4 -37.39 -3.37 -25.57
C PHE A 4 -37.64 -2.71 -24.23
N GLY A 5 -38.73 -3.00 -23.52
CA GLY A 5 -39.19 -2.39 -22.28
C GLY A 5 -38.24 -2.46 -21.07
N LEU A 6 -36.97 -2.52 -21.30
CA LEU A 6 -35.89 -2.42 -20.33
C LEU A 6 -35.35 -0.99 -20.37
N SER A 7 -35.63 -0.22 -19.34
CA SER A 7 -34.98 1.08 -19.13
C SER A 7 -33.51 0.85 -18.78
N ILE A 8 -32.68 0.67 -19.82
CA ILE A 8 -31.23 0.39 -19.68
C ILE A 8 -30.51 1.59 -19.02
N GLU A 9 -31.01 2.79 -19.24
CA GLU A 9 -30.38 4.04 -18.76
C GLU A 9 -30.22 4.09 -17.23
N PRO A 10 -31.23 3.80 -16.37
CA PRO A 10 -31.06 3.79 -14.94
C PRO A 10 -30.06 2.72 -14.47
N GLN A 11 -30.04 1.56 -15.14
CA GLN A 11 -29.09 0.47 -14.79
C GLN A 11 -27.64 0.85 -15.12
N LEU A 12 -27.41 1.53 -16.23
CA LEU A 12 -26.08 2.04 -16.58
C LEU A 12 -25.59 3.11 -15.59
N TRP A 13 -26.49 4.01 -15.16
CA TRP A 13 -26.13 5.01 -14.14
C TRP A 13 -25.83 4.36 -12.78
N ALA A 14 -26.62 3.37 -12.38
CA ALA A 14 -26.35 2.60 -11.17
C ALA A 14 -24.98 1.89 -11.24
N LEU A 15 -24.65 1.28 -12.40
CA LEU A 15 -23.37 0.65 -12.62
C LEU A 15 -22.20 1.65 -12.51
N VAL A 16 -22.29 2.79 -13.20
CA VAL A 16 -21.26 3.85 -13.14
C VAL A 16 -21.07 4.31 -11.70
N PHE A 17 -22.16 4.50 -10.96
CA PHE A 17 -22.11 4.94 -9.57
C PHE A 17 -21.38 3.93 -8.66
N VAL A 18 -21.68 2.65 -8.80
CA VAL A 18 -20.99 1.58 -8.05
C VAL A 18 -19.52 1.48 -8.48
N MET A 19 -19.22 1.60 -9.76
CA MET A 19 -17.86 1.57 -10.27
C MET A 19 -16.96 2.65 -9.67
N VAL A 20 -17.50 3.77 -9.17
CA VAL A 20 -16.70 4.84 -8.54
C VAL A 20 -15.97 4.32 -7.30
N ARG A 21 -16.63 3.64 -6.37
CA ARG A 21 -16.00 3.09 -5.17
C ARG A 21 -14.97 2.03 -5.50
N VAL A 22 -15.33 1.08 -6.35
CA VAL A 22 -14.42 -0.01 -6.77
C VAL A 22 -13.20 0.55 -7.50
N GLY A 23 -13.41 1.45 -8.46
CA GLY A 23 -12.34 2.09 -9.21
C GLY A 23 -11.43 2.93 -8.32
N ALA A 24 -11.99 3.68 -7.38
CA ALA A 24 -11.23 4.47 -6.40
C ALA A 24 -10.35 3.58 -5.50
N ALA A 25 -10.86 2.42 -5.06
CA ALA A 25 -10.08 1.45 -4.31
C ALA A 25 -8.90 0.92 -5.16
N PHE A 26 -9.09 0.63 -6.44
CA PHE A 26 -8.05 0.14 -7.33
C PHE A 26 -7.00 1.19 -7.72
N ILE A 27 -7.33 2.47 -7.64
CA ILE A 27 -6.36 3.54 -7.87
C ILE A 27 -5.33 3.62 -6.74
N THR A 28 -5.73 3.33 -5.50
CA THR A 28 -4.87 3.46 -4.31
C THR A 28 -4.34 2.12 -3.81
N ALA A 29 -5.03 1.01 -4.06
CA ALA A 29 -4.62 -0.29 -3.54
C ALA A 29 -3.33 -0.78 -4.21
N PRO A 30 -2.36 -1.31 -3.42
CA PRO A 30 -1.16 -1.93 -3.97
C PRO A 30 -1.54 -3.06 -4.92
N VAL A 31 -0.64 -3.42 -5.82
CA VAL A 31 -0.87 -4.35 -6.94
C VAL A 31 -1.78 -3.74 -8.01
N PHE A 32 -3.02 -3.36 -7.69
CA PHE A 32 -3.97 -2.79 -8.67
C PHE A 32 -3.54 -1.40 -9.19
N SER A 33 -2.86 -0.59 -8.35
CA SER A 33 -2.34 0.72 -8.71
C SER A 33 -1.01 0.65 -9.49
N ALA A 34 -0.43 -0.54 -9.69
CA ALA A 34 0.84 -0.69 -10.38
C ALA A 34 0.82 -0.06 -11.78
N VAL A 35 1.90 0.66 -12.14
CA VAL A 35 2.03 1.35 -13.44
C VAL A 35 1.95 0.38 -14.61
N SER A 36 2.34 -0.88 -14.40
CA SER A 36 2.28 -1.95 -15.40
C SER A 36 0.85 -2.39 -15.77
N ILE A 37 -0.16 -2.05 -14.94
CA ILE A 37 -1.56 -2.41 -15.21
C ILE A 37 -2.24 -1.27 -15.99
N PRO A 38 -2.64 -1.49 -17.26
CA PRO A 38 -3.33 -0.52 -18.05
C PRO A 38 -4.65 -0.06 -17.41
N LEU A 39 -5.01 1.22 -17.61
CA LEU A 39 -6.26 1.78 -17.09
C LEU A 39 -7.49 0.98 -17.53
N GLN A 40 -7.48 0.47 -18.77
CA GLN A 40 -8.57 -0.33 -19.33
C GLN A 40 -8.86 -1.58 -18.50
N VAL A 41 -7.81 -2.26 -18.02
CA VAL A 41 -7.96 -3.47 -17.16
C VAL A 41 -8.63 -3.10 -15.85
N ARG A 42 -8.24 -1.99 -15.23
CA ARG A 42 -8.85 -1.51 -13.97
C ARG A 42 -10.33 -1.17 -14.17
N VAL A 43 -10.66 -0.50 -15.27
CA VAL A 43 -12.05 -0.12 -15.61
C VAL A 43 -12.90 -1.36 -15.87
N ILE A 44 -12.39 -2.32 -16.65
CA ILE A 44 -13.11 -3.57 -16.95
C ILE A 44 -13.34 -4.37 -15.65
N LEU A 45 -12.32 -4.47 -14.81
CA LEU A 45 -12.43 -5.18 -13.53
C LEU A 45 -13.40 -4.47 -12.58
N ALA A 46 -13.35 -3.14 -12.49
CA ALA A 46 -14.30 -2.36 -11.71
C ALA A 46 -15.74 -2.52 -12.23
N GLY A 47 -15.92 -2.60 -13.55
CA GLY A 47 -17.20 -2.88 -14.18
C GLY A 47 -17.74 -4.28 -13.86
N ALA A 48 -16.87 -5.29 -13.95
CA ALA A 48 -17.25 -6.67 -13.63
C ALA A 48 -17.70 -6.83 -12.17
N ILE A 49 -16.94 -6.23 -11.23
CA ILE A 49 -17.30 -6.21 -9.81
C ILE A 49 -18.56 -5.37 -9.59
N GLY A 50 -18.69 -4.23 -10.30
CA GLY A 50 -19.90 -3.41 -10.25
C GLY A 50 -21.16 -4.17 -10.64
N VAL A 51 -21.10 -5.00 -11.69
CA VAL A 51 -22.22 -5.89 -12.09
C VAL A 51 -22.53 -6.91 -10.98
N LEU A 52 -21.49 -7.51 -10.37
CA LEU A 52 -21.66 -8.42 -9.26
C LEU A 52 -22.35 -7.75 -8.06
N VAL A 53 -21.92 -6.53 -7.72
CA VAL A 53 -22.51 -5.74 -6.63
C VAL A 53 -23.99 -5.44 -6.94
N LEU A 54 -24.31 -4.98 -8.14
CA LEU A 54 -25.71 -4.68 -8.53
C LEU A 54 -26.60 -5.91 -8.54
N ALA A 55 -26.06 -7.09 -8.80
CA ALA A 55 -26.80 -8.35 -8.72
C ALA A 55 -27.17 -8.72 -7.28
N ALA A 56 -26.31 -8.36 -6.32
CA ALA A 56 -26.52 -8.63 -4.89
C ALA A 56 -27.26 -7.47 -4.16
N HIS A 57 -27.01 -6.23 -4.58
CA HIS A 57 -27.50 -5.03 -3.92
C HIS A 57 -28.19 -4.11 -4.96
N PRO A 58 -29.53 -4.08 -5.01
CA PRO A 58 -30.22 -3.17 -5.92
C PRO A 58 -29.96 -1.71 -5.51
N VAL A 59 -29.14 -1.01 -6.29
CA VAL A 59 -28.81 0.39 -6.09
C VAL A 59 -29.76 1.24 -6.93
N THR A 60 -30.49 2.14 -6.29
CA THR A 60 -31.30 3.14 -6.99
C THR A 60 -30.42 4.28 -7.46
N PRO A 61 -30.34 4.56 -8.77
CA PRO A 61 -29.56 5.68 -9.26
C PRO A 61 -30.15 7.00 -8.76
N PRO A 62 -29.34 8.07 -8.62
CA PRO A 62 -29.84 9.38 -8.25
C PRO A 62 -30.89 9.88 -9.26
N VAL A 63 -31.99 10.40 -8.77
CA VAL A 63 -33.10 10.91 -9.61
C VAL A 63 -32.66 12.11 -10.47
N GLN A 64 -31.74 12.92 -9.96
CA GLN A 64 -31.19 14.10 -10.66
C GLN A 64 -29.67 13.95 -10.77
N ILE A 65 -29.21 13.59 -11.96
CA ILE A 65 -27.78 13.31 -12.21
C ILE A 65 -26.91 14.56 -11.98
N PHE A 66 -27.40 15.75 -12.32
CA PHE A 66 -26.68 17.03 -12.17
C PHE A 66 -27.14 17.80 -10.92
N SER A 67 -27.22 17.16 -9.77
CA SER A 67 -27.52 17.83 -8.51
C SER A 67 -26.28 17.83 -7.59
N VAL A 68 -26.23 18.83 -6.69
CA VAL A 68 -25.18 18.91 -5.65
C VAL A 68 -25.19 17.62 -4.79
N ALA A 69 -26.38 17.09 -4.51
CA ALA A 69 -26.53 15.86 -3.74
C ALA A 69 -25.86 14.65 -4.47
N THR A 70 -26.07 14.53 -5.77
CA THR A 70 -25.41 13.46 -6.57
C THR A 70 -23.90 13.64 -6.60
N PHE A 71 -23.40 14.86 -6.76
CA PHE A 71 -21.96 15.12 -6.71
C PHE A 71 -21.37 14.73 -5.34
N LEU A 72 -22.01 15.07 -4.25
CA LEU A 72 -21.59 14.68 -2.91
C LEU A 72 -21.66 13.17 -2.72
N ALA A 73 -22.68 12.50 -3.25
CA ALA A 73 -22.78 11.04 -3.22
C ALA A 73 -21.63 10.36 -3.97
N VAL A 74 -21.30 10.83 -5.19
CA VAL A 74 -20.15 10.33 -5.96
C VAL A 74 -18.83 10.59 -5.22
N ALA A 75 -18.68 11.77 -4.62
CA ALA A 75 -17.49 12.09 -3.82
C ALA A 75 -17.34 11.17 -2.61
N SER A 76 -18.45 10.84 -1.93
CA SER A 76 -18.41 9.91 -0.80
C SER A 76 -18.02 8.49 -1.23
N GLU A 77 -18.54 7.99 -2.36
CA GLU A 77 -18.15 6.71 -2.94
C GLU A 77 -16.65 6.66 -3.25
N ALA A 78 -16.15 7.71 -3.90
CA ALA A 78 -14.73 7.83 -4.20
C ALA A 78 -13.87 7.85 -2.93
N LEU A 79 -14.26 8.62 -1.91
CA LEU A 79 -13.54 8.69 -0.63
C LEU A 79 -13.49 7.35 0.10
N ILE A 80 -14.60 6.60 0.12
CA ILE A 80 -14.63 5.26 0.74
C ILE A 80 -13.67 4.33 0.02
N GLY A 81 -13.73 4.26 -1.31
CA GLY A 81 -12.84 3.42 -2.09
C GLY A 81 -11.36 3.81 -1.93
N LEU A 82 -11.05 5.11 -2.05
CA LEU A 82 -9.69 5.63 -1.83
C LEU A 82 -9.17 5.28 -0.45
N ALA A 83 -9.97 5.42 0.60
CA ALA A 83 -9.58 5.12 1.97
C ALA A 83 -9.23 3.64 2.17
N MET A 84 -10.01 2.73 1.59
CA MET A 84 -9.74 1.28 1.67
C MET A 84 -8.40 0.90 1.04
N GLY A 85 -8.14 1.37 -0.18
CA GLY A 85 -6.88 1.10 -0.85
C GLY A 85 -5.69 1.84 -0.20
N PHE A 86 -5.93 3.04 0.34
CA PHE A 86 -4.89 3.86 0.98
C PHE A 86 -4.35 3.23 2.27
N ILE A 87 -5.17 2.58 3.09
CA ILE A 87 -4.72 1.84 4.27
C ILE A 87 -3.71 0.76 3.87
N LEU A 88 -4.01 -0.01 2.83
CA LEU A 88 -3.07 -1.00 2.30
C LEU A 88 -1.79 -0.34 1.77
N GLN A 89 -1.91 0.79 1.09
CA GLN A 89 -0.75 1.53 0.57
C GLN A 89 0.15 2.05 1.69
N ILE A 90 -0.42 2.48 2.83
CA ILE A 90 0.33 2.86 4.03
C ILE A 90 1.17 1.67 4.51
N ALA A 91 0.58 0.48 4.64
CA ALA A 91 1.30 -0.72 5.07
C ALA A 91 2.41 -1.12 4.08
N PHE A 92 2.17 -0.95 2.78
CA PHE A 92 3.17 -1.21 1.74
C PHE A 92 4.33 -0.21 1.74
N SER A 93 4.23 0.91 2.46
CA SER A 93 5.36 1.82 2.67
C SER A 93 6.34 1.35 3.75
N ALA A 94 5.92 0.46 4.67
CA ALA A 94 6.78 0.00 5.76
C ALA A 94 8.07 -0.68 5.30
N PRO A 95 8.07 -1.61 4.33
CA PRO A 95 9.30 -2.20 3.81
C PRO A 95 10.22 -1.19 3.10
N LEU A 96 9.66 -0.13 2.52
CA LEU A 96 10.47 0.96 1.94
C LEU A 96 11.21 1.71 3.03
N ILE A 97 10.54 2.05 4.13
CA ILE A 97 11.14 2.67 5.30
C ILE A 97 12.25 1.78 5.87
N ALA A 98 11.99 0.46 6.00
CA ALA A 98 12.99 -0.49 6.46
C ALA A 98 14.22 -0.53 5.53
N SER A 99 13.99 -0.53 4.22
CA SER A 99 15.08 -0.55 3.24
C SER A 99 15.96 0.70 3.29
N GLU A 100 15.38 1.88 3.54
CA GLU A 100 16.12 3.12 3.71
C GLU A 100 17.00 3.09 4.98
N LEU A 101 16.46 2.61 6.09
CA LEU A 101 17.19 2.48 7.35
C LEU A 101 18.37 1.50 7.23
N ILE A 102 18.13 0.33 6.64
CA ILE A 102 19.15 -0.70 6.42
C ILE A 102 20.17 -0.22 5.39
N GLY A 103 19.70 0.26 4.24
CA GLY A 103 20.55 0.74 3.16
C GLY A 103 21.44 1.93 3.56
N GLY A 104 20.88 2.85 4.34
CA GLY A 104 21.62 3.95 4.93
C GLY A 104 22.73 3.46 5.86
N SER A 105 22.43 2.48 6.72
CA SER A 105 23.41 1.86 7.63
C SER A 105 24.50 1.06 6.92
N MET A 106 24.20 0.49 5.73
CA MET A 106 25.15 -0.18 4.85
C MET A 106 26.00 0.77 4.01
N GLY A 107 25.69 2.09 4.03
CA GLY A 107 26.35 3.08 3.20
C GLY A 107 25.88 3.14 1.74
N LEU A 108 24.80 2.42 1.38
CA LEU A 108 24.24 2.40 0.00
C LEU A 108 23.73 3.78 -0.44
N SER A 109 23.32 4.64 0.50
CA SER A 109 22.88 6.00 0.22
C SER A 109 23.99 6.89 -0.34
N MET A 110 25.26 6.59 -0.05
CA MET A 110 26.41 7.30 -0.63
C MET A 110 26.53 7.09 -2.14
N ALA A 111 26.16 5.91 -2.64
CA ALA A 111 26.19 5.60 -4.07
C ALA A 111 25.15 6.40 -4.86
N THR A 112 24.02 6.74 -4.25
CA THR A 112 22.93 7.50 -4.88
C THR A 112 23.22 9.00 -4.95
N THR A 113 24.06 9.51 -4.02
CA THR A 113 24.45 10.93 -3.99
C THR A 113 25.42 11.29 -5.13
N VAL A 114 26.08 10.31 -5.73
CA VAL A 114 27.10 10.50 -6.78
C VAL A 114 26.51 10.56 -8.20
N ASP A 115 25.26 10.16 -8.41
CA ASP A 115 24.61 10.22 -9.73
C ASP A 115 23.40 11.18 -9.75
N PRO A 116 23.62 12.51 -9.84
CA PRO A 116 22.54 13.49 -9.91
C PRO A 116 21.79 13.49 -11.26
N ILE A 117 22.28 12.77 -12.26
CA ILE A 117 21.72 12.82 -13.64
C ILE A 117 20.51 11.89 -13.79
N ASN A 118 20.50 10.75 -13.13
CA ASN A 118 19.41 9.77 -13.23
C ASN A 118 18.29 9.94 -12.17
N GLY A 119 18.41 10.90 -11.26
CA GLY A 119 17.33 11.57 -10.48
C GLY A 119 16.33 10.72 -9.69
N ARG A 120 16.46 9.40 -9.63
CA ARG A 120 15.62 8.51 -8.83
C ARG A 120 16.46 7.44 -8.17
N PRO A 121 16.96 7.69 -6.95
CA PRO A 121 17.49 6.60 -6.15
C PRO A 121 16.29 5.77 -5.67
N SER A 122 15.91 4.77 -6.40
CA SER A 122 15.17 3.66 -5.82
C SER A 122 16.23 2.68 -5.32
N PRO A 123 16.47 2.60 -4.00
CA PRO A 123 17.47 1.68 -3.49
C PRO A 123 17.08 0.28 -3.94
N ALA A 124 18.02 -0.48 -4.51
CA ALA A 124 17.77 -1.85 -4.96
C ALA A 124 17.12 -2.70 -3.86
N LEU A 125 17.49 -2.44 -2.61
CA LEU A 125 16.90 -3.06 -1.44
C LEU A 125 15.41 -2.72 -1.27
N GLY A 126 15.01 -1.47 -1.56
CA GLY A 126 13.61 -1.04 -1.49
C GLY A 126 12.75 -1.72 -2.55
N GLN A 127 13.26 -1.85 -3.77
CA GLN A 127 12.58 -2.58 -4.84
C GLN A 127 12.43 -4.06 -4.49
N PHE A 128 13.49 -4.68 -3.96
CA PHE A 128 13.48 -6.07 -3.51
C PHE A 128 12.41 -6.30 -2.43
N PHE A 129 12.37 -5.45 -1.40
CA PHE A 129 11.39 -5.58 -0.31
C PHE A 129 9.96 -5.31 -0.79
N SER A 130 9.76 -4.35 -1.68
CA SER A 130 8.44 -4.09 -2.28
C SER A 130 7.94 -5.26 -3.11
N LEU A 131 8.83 -5.86 -3.91
CA LEU A 131 8.50 -7.05 -4.70
C LEU A 131 8.13 -8.22 -3.78
N MET A 132 8.95 -8.46 -2.74
CA MET A 132 8.70 -9.52 -1.76
C MET A 132 7.34 -9.33 -1.06
N LEU A 133 7.05 -8.13 -0.57
CA LEU A 133 5.76 -7.84 0.06
C LEU A 133 4.59 -8.06 -0.91
N THR A 134 4.77 -7.66 -2.18
CA THR A 134 3.76 -7.87 -3.23
C THR A 134 3.51 -9.36 -3.46
N LEU A 135 4.57 -10.17 -3.57
CA LEU A 135 4.43 -11.62 -3.74
C LEU A 135 3.79 -12.29 -2.53
N LEU A 136 4.16 -11.87 -1.31
CA LEU A 136 3.53 -12.35 -0.08
C LEU A 136 2.05 -11.96 -0.02
N PHE A 137 1.69 -10.73 -0.38
CA PHE A 137 0.30 -10.27 -0.44
C PHE A 137 -0.54 -11.10 -1.42
N LEU A 138 0.04 -11.44 -2.58
CA LEU A 138 -0.63 -12.30 -3.55
C LEU A 138 -0.74 -13.75 -3.06
N SER A 139 0.29 -14.26 -2.37
CA SER A 139 0.33 -15.65 -1.87
C SER A 139 -0.70 -15.94 -0.76
N VAL A 140 -1.11 -14.90 -0.02
CA VAL A 140 -2.16 -15.00 1.01
C VAL A 140 -3.53 -14.56 0.51
N ASP A 141 -3.70 -14.46 -0.81
CA ASP A 141 -4.93 -13.99 -1.46
C ASP A 141 -5.41 -12.60 -1.00
N GLY A 142 -4.49 -11.75 -0.52
CA GLY A 142 -4.82 -10.43 -0.01
C GLY A 142 -5.54 -9.54 -1.02
N HIS A 143 -5.28 -9.73 -2.32
CA HIS A 143 -5.96 -9.06 -3.41
C HIS A 143 -7.44 -9.49 -3.53
N LEU A 144 -7.76 -10.77 -3.29
CA LEU A 144 -9.14 -11.28 -3.28
C LEU A 144 -9.87 -10.81 -2.03
N VAL A 145 -9.20 -10.82 -0.87
CA VAL A 145 -9.75 -10.30 0.39
C VAL A 145 -10.11 -8.83 0.25
N LEU A 146 -9.27 -8.01 -0.40
CA LEU A 146 -9.61 -6.62 -0.68
C LEU A 146 -10.86 -6.48 -1.54
N VAL A 147 -10.97 -7.25 -2.63
CA VAL A 147 -12.17 -7.24 -3.49
C VAL A 147 -13.42 -7.64 -2.69
N GLU A 148 -13.33 -8.67 -1.86
CA GLU A 148 -14.41 -9.10 -0.97
C GLU A 148 -14.83 -7.98 0.00
N MET A 149 -13.85 -7.28 0.62
CA MET A 149 -14.12 -6.14 1.50
C MET A 149 -14.81 -5.00 0.75
N VAL A 150 -14.40 -4.70 -0.49
CA VAL A 150 -15.05 -3.68 -1.32
C VAL A 150 -16.50 -4.06 -1.58
N VAL A 151 -16.79 -5.32 -1.92
CA VAL A 151 -18.16 -5.80 -2.13
C VAL A 151 -18.97 -5.71 -0.84
N LYS A 152 -18.45 -6.21 0.29
CA LYS A 152 -19.12 -6.14 1.61
C LYS A 152 -19.32 -4.71 2.11
N SER A 153 -18.52 -3.76 1.63
CA SER A 153 -18.67 -2.35 2.00
C SER A 153 -20.02 -1.76 1.60
N TYR A 154 -20.69 -2.34 0.63
CA TYR A 154 -22.03 -1.87 0.20
C TYR A 154 -23.13 -2.27 1.17
N ASP A 155 -22.94 -3.33 1.98
CA ASP A 155 -23.85 -3.69 3.07
C ASP A 155 -23.72 -2.71 4.25
N ALA A 156 -22.49 -2.44 4.67
CA ALA A 156 -22.22 -1.61 5.83
C ALA A 156 -22.37 -0.11 5.55
N MET A 157 -22.09 0.30 4.32
CA MET A 157 -22.15 1.68 3.84
C MET A 157 -22.94 1.74 2.52
N PRO A 158 -24.28 1.80 2.59
CA PRO A 158 -25.13 1.83 1.39
C PRO A 158 -24.76 3.00 0.46
N PRO A 159 -24.81 2.78 -0.86
CA PRO A 159 -24.39 3.76 -1.85
C PRO A 159 -25.17 5.08 -1.74
N GLY A 160 -24.45 6.19 -1.76
CA GLY A 160 -25.01 7.53 -1.73
C GLY A 160 -25.54 8.01 -0.38
N GLN A 161 -25.52 7.16 0.65
CA GLN A 161 -26.01 7.50 2.00
C GLN A 161 -24.88 7.55 3.03
N ALA A 162 -23.76 6.89 2.76
CA ALA A 162 -22.65 6.78 3.68
C ALA A 162 -21.62 7.91 3.46
N TRP A 163 -21.12 8.44 4.56
CA TRP A 163 -19.99 9.36 4.56
C TRP A 163 -18.96 8.85 5.57
N LEU A 164 -17.67 8.99 5.24
CA LEU A 164 -16.61 8.66 6.19
C LEU A 164 -16.65 9.65 7.35
N GLY A 165 -17.11 9.18 8.51
CA GLY A 165 -17.14 9.98 9.74
C GLY A 165 -15.74 10.40 10.18
N ALA A 166 -15.67 11.48 10.98
CA ALA A 166 -14.40 12.02 11.49
C ALA A 166 -13.57 10.98 12.26
N GLU A 167 -14.20 10.06 12.96
CA GLU A 167 -13.55 8.97 13.71
C GLU A 167 -12.80 8.01 12.76
N ARG A 168 -13.44 7.60 11.66
CA ARG A 168 -12.83 6.73 10.66
C ARG A 168 -11.65 7.39 9.97
N LEU A 169 -11.75 8.68 9.63
CA LEU A 169 -10.65 9.46 9.08
C LEU A 169 -9.48 9.59 10.06
N LYS A 170 -9.78 9.80 11.34
CA LYS A 170 -8.79 9.83 12.42
C LYS A 170 -8.06 8.49 12.53
N ASN A 171 -8.78 7.36 12.47
CA ASN A 171 -8.18 6.03 12.53
C ASN A 171 -7.24 5.77 11.36
N ILE A 172 -7.59 6.21 10.14
CA ILE A 172 -6.68 6.15 8.98
C ILE A 172 -5.40 6.96 9.23
N ALA A 173 -5.53 8.17 9.78
CA ALA A 173 -4.38 9.02 10.09
C ALA A 173 -3.48 8.39 11.15
N PHE A 174 -4.03 7.78 12.19
CA PHE A 174 -3.25 7.04 13.19
C PHE A 174 -2.59 5.80 12.60
N PHE A 175 -3.27 5.10 11.69
CA PHE A 175 -2.67 3.96 10.98
C PHE A 175 -1.46 4.37 10.13
N GLY A 176 -1.39 5.64 9.70
CA GLY A 176 -0.19 6.19 9.07
C GLY A 176 1.07 6.08 9.95
N GLY A 177 0.93 6.23 11.28
CA GLY A 177 2.02 6.01 12.23
C GLY A 177 2.50 4.56 12.31
N TYR A 178 1.60 3.61 12.04
CA TYR A 178 1.93 2.19 11.98
C TYR A 178 2.98 1.86 10.92
N ALA A 179 2.96 2.53 9.76
CA ALA A 179 3.95 2.31 8.71
C ALA A 179 5.39 2.57 9.19
N PHE A 180 5.59 3.64 9.98
CA PHE A 180 6.90 3.95 10.56
C PHE A 180 7.32 2.92 11.60
N LEU A 181 6.41 2.56 12.52
CA LEU A 181 6.67 1.53 13.52
C LEU A 181 7.00 0.19 12.85
N ALA A 182 6.19 -0.25 11.91
CA ALA A 182 6.38 -1.49 11.19
C ALA A 182 7.68 -1.51 10.38
N GLY A 183 8.00 -0.39 9.70
CA GLY A 183 9.26 -0.23 8.99
C GLY A 183 10.48 -0.28 9.91
N LEU A 184 10.40 0.38 11.07
CA LEU A 184 11.46 0.35 12.08
C LEU A 184 11.65 -1.07 12.64
N LEU A 185 10.58 -1.74 13.04
CA LEU A 185 10.63 -3.11 13.57
C LEU A 185 11.18 -4.10 12.54
N LEU A 186 10.80 -3.93 11.27
CA LEU A 186 11.33 -4.74 10.16
C LEU A 186 12.84 -4.51 9.96
N ALA A 187 13.31 -3.26 10.11
CA ALA A 187 14.72 -2.93 9.96
C ALA A 187 15.57 -3.33 11.18
N LEU A 188 14.99 -3.45 12.36
CA LEU A 188 15.66 -3.51 13.65
C LEU A 188 16.71 -4.62 13.76
N PRO A 189 16.46 -5.90 13.35
CA PRO A 189 17.44 -6.96 13.48
C PRO A 189 18.74 -6.67 12.72
N VAL A 190 18.61 -6.25 11.47
CA VAL A 190 19.76 -5.94 10.59
C VAL A 190 20.37 -4.59 10.96
N GLY A 191 19.54 -3.59 11.19
CA GLY A 191 19.95 -2.24 11.55
C GLY A 191 20.73 -2.20 12.87
N PHE A 192 20.31 -2.97 13.89
CA PHE A 192 21.01 -3.07 15.16
C PHE A 192 22.39 -3.71 15.00
N LEU A 193 22.49 -4.79 14.21
CA LEU A 193 23.78 -5.44 13.94
C LEU A 193 24.72 -4.49 13.20
N LEU A 194 24.23 -3.74 12.21
CA LEU A 194 25.00 -2.73 11.48
C LEU A 194 25.41 -1.58 12.37
N LEU A 195 24.56 -1.15 13.32
CA LEU A 195 24.91 -0.13 14.32
C LEU A 195 26.09 -0.60 15.16
N CYS A 196 26.05 -1.84 15.67
CA CYS A 196 27.16 -2.41 16.44
C CYS A 196 28.45 -2.45 15.62
N LEU A 197 28.37 -2.89 14.35
CA LEU A 197 29.50 -2.92 13.45
C LEU A 197 30.09 -1.51 13.26
N ASN A 198 29.27 -0.51 12.99
CA ASN A 198 29.70 0.87 12.76
C ASN A 198 30.36 1.48 14.01
N LEU A 199 29.89 1.13 15.22
CA LEU A 199 30.54 1.51 16.46
C LEU A 199 31.93 0.87 16.59
N VAL A 200 32.07 -0.42 16.28
CA VAL A 200 33.37 -1.13 16.32
C VAL A 200 34.32 -0.51 15.29
N VAL A 201 33.90 -0.27 14.07
CA VAL A 201 34.70 0.37 13.02
C VAL A 201 35.12 1.78 13.45
N GLY A 202 34.21 2.54 14.08
CA GLY A 202 34.52 3.87 14.65
C GLY A 202 35.57 3.82 15.76
N MET A 203 35.51 2.82 16.65
CA MET A 203 36.54 2.62 17.69
C MET A 203 37.90 2.22 17.11
N ILE A 204 37.95 1.36 16.10
CA ILE A 204 39.17 0.95 15.40
C ILE A 204 39.83 2.16 14.73
N SER A 205 39.06 3.04 14.06
CA SER A 205 39.61 4.22 13.40
C SER A 205 40.17 5.22 14.37
N ARG A 206 39.67 5.29 15.61
CA ARG A 206 40.27 6.11 16.67
C ARG A 206 41.62 5.56 17.14
N SER A 207 41.75 4.24 17.16
CA SER A 207 43.00 3.56 17.62
C SER A 207 44.06 3.50 16.51
N ALA A 208 43.65 3.46 15.25
CA ALA A 208 44.52 3.38 14.10
C ALA A 208 44.14 4.45 13.05
N PRO A 209 44.50 5.73 13.23
CA PRO A 209 44.09 6.82 12.35
C PRO A 209 44.60 6.68 10.89
N SER A 210 45.58 5.84 10.66
CA SER A 210 46.09 5.52 9.31
C SER A 210 45.14 4.66 8.48
N LEU A 211 44.18 4.00 9.13
CA LEU A 211 43.15 3.23 8.43
C LEU A 211 42.06 4.19 7.92
N ASN A 212 41.94 4.23 6.60
CA ASN A 212 40.85 5.02 5.99
C ASN A 212 39.50 4.36 6.29
N LEU A 213 38.72 5.02 7.16
CA LEU A 213 37.41 4.54 7.59
C LEU A 213 36.48 4.22 6.41
N PHE A 214 36.52 5.05 5.37
CA PHE A 214 35.70 4.84 4.17
C PHE A 214 36.16 3.64 3.34
N ALA A 215 37.48 3.41 3.27
CA ALA A 215 38.02 2.30 2.49
C ALA A 215 37.75 0.93 3.13
N VAL A 216 37.63 0.85 4.45
CA VAL A 216 37.40 -0.41 5.19
C VAL A 216 35.96 -0.52 5.69
N GLY A 217 35.42 0.56 6.22
CA GLY A 217 34.09 0.59 6.89
C GLY A 217 32.94 0.34 5.90
N LEU A 218 32.92 1.01 4.74
CA LEU A 218 31.83 0.83 3.76
C LEU A 218 31.77 -0.60 3.21
N PRO A 219 32.87 -1.23 2.73
CA PRO A 219 32.83 -2.62 2.28
C PRO A 219 32.48 -3.60 3.40
N ALA A 220 32.93 -3.35 4.64
CA ALA A 220 32.58 -4.19 5.78
C ALA A 220 31.08 -4.10 6.12
N SER A 221 30.51 -2.87 6.17
CA SER A 221 29.09 -2.67 6.44
C SER A 221 28.22 -3.28 5.34
N LEU A 222 28.65 -3.20 4.08
CA LEU A 222 27.96 -3.83 2.95
C LEU A 222 27.97 -5.36 3.08
N ALA A 223 29.15 -5.96 3.29
CA ALA A 223 29.28 -7.42 3.40
C ALA A 223 28.49 -7.98 4.58
N VAL A 224 28.63 -7.37 5.78
CA VAL A 224 27.88 -7.79 6.97
C VAL A 224 26.39 -7.55 6.80
N GLY A 225 25.98 -6.45 6.18
CA GLY A 225 24.59 -6.16 5.91
C GLY A 225 23.94 -7.20 4.97
N VAL A 226 24.63 -7.61 3.90
CA VAL A 226 24.14 -8.65 2.98
C VAL A 226 24.01 -10.00 3.70
N ILE A 227 25.00 -10.38 4.51
CA ILE A 227 24.94 -11.62 5.31
C ILE A 227 23.78 -11.55 6.32
N ALA A 228 23.64 -10.44 7.02
CA ALA A 228 22.54 -10.24 8.00
C ALA A 228 21.16 -10.28 7.34
N LEU A 229 21.00 -9.68 6.16
CA LEU A 229 19.78 -9.76 5.37
C LEU A 229 19.49 -11.20 4.96
N ALA A 230 20.48 -11.94 4.47
CA ALA A 230 20.30 -13.34 4.06
C ALA A 230 19.87 -14.23 5.24
N MET A 231 20.47 -14.04 6.41
CA MET A 231 20.12 -14.77 7.62
C MET A 231 18.76 -14.35 8.22
N GLY A 232 18.44 -13.06 8.16
CA GLY A 232 17.18 -12.48 8.67
C GLY A 232 15.98 -12.62 7.74
N PHE A 233 16.21 -13.05 6.49
CA PHE A 233 15.19 -13.11 5.46
C PHE A 233 13.92 -13.88 5.86
N PRO A 234 13.98 -15.08 6.45
CA PRO A 234 12.78 -15.80 6.87
C PRO A 234 11.94 -15.01 7.90
N THR A 235 12.59 -14.49 8.93
CA THR A 235 11.94 -13.71 10.00
C THR A 235 11.34 -12.41 9.46
N MET A 236 12.03 -11.76 8.53
CA MET A 236 11.49 -10.56 7.86
C MET A 236 10.26 -10.88 7.03
N GLY A 237 10.24 -12.04 6.36
CA GLY A 237 9.09 -12.53 5.59
C GLY A 237 7.87 -12.79 6.49
N GLU A 238 8.08 -13.43 7.63
CA GLU A 238 7.02 -13.64 8.63
C GLU A 238 6.45 -12.31 9.15
N TYR A 239 7.32 -11.34 9.44
CA TYR A 239 6.88 -10.02 9.89
C TYR A 239 6.15 -9.24 8.79
N MET A 240 6.56 -9.37 7.54
CA MET A 240 5.83 -8.80 6.40
C MET A 240 4.42 -9.38 6.25
N LEU A 241 4.22 -10.67 6.56
CA LEU A 241 2.89 -11.27 6.63
C LEU A 241 2.04 -10.68 7.77
N VAL A 242 2.65 -10.34 8.91
CA VAL A 242 1.96 -9.62 9.98
C VAL A 242 1.52 -8.23 9.49
N ILE A 243 2.38 -7.49 8.81
CA ILE A 243 2.05 -6.17 8.25
C ILE A 243 0.85 -6.26 7.29
N ILE A 244 0.81 -7.28 6.44
CA ILE A 244 -0.31 -7.51 5.51
C ILE A 244 -1.61 -7.77 6.29
N ARG A 245 -1.57 -8.64 7.30
CA ARG A 245 -2.75 -8.99 8.11
C ARG A 245 -3.30 -7.79 8.87
N GLU A 246 -2.43 -6.98 9.47
CA GLU A 246 -2.82 -5.76 10.17
C GLU A 246 -3.44 -4.73 9.21
N ALA A 247 -2.91 -4.58 8.00
CA ALA A 247 -3.47 -3.70 7.00
C ALA A 247 -4.86 -4.17 6.53
N LEU A 248 -5.03 -5.46 6.30
CA LEU A 248 -6.33 -6.03 5.94
C LEU A 248 -7.34 -5.87 7.09
N ALA A 249 -6.92 -6.11 8.34
CA ALA A 249 -7.75 -5.91 9.52
C ALA A 249 -8.15 -4.44 9.70
N ALA A 250 -7.22 -3.49 9.50
CA ALA A 250 -7.50 -2.06 9.54
C ALA A 250 -8.47 -1.64 8.42
N THR A 251 -8.34 -2.19 7.22
CA THR A 251 -9.28 -1.96 6.13
C THR A 251 -10.66 -2.52 6.46
N GLN A 252 -10.72 -3.70 7.06
CA GLN A 252 -11.97 -4.33 7.51
C GLN A 252 -12.66 -3.49 8.59
N SER A 253 -11.92 -3.00 9.58
CA SER A 253 -12.47 -2.14 10.65
C SER A 253 -12.98 -0.80 10.12
N LEU A 254 -12.37 -0.26 9.06
CA LEU A 254 -12.86 0.94 8.40
C LEU A 254 -14.26 0.72 7.81
N VAL A 255 -14.49 -0.45 7.23
CA VAL A 255 -15.71 -0.80 6.49
C VAL A 255 -16.82 -1.24 7.43
N LEU A 256 -16.51 -2.18 8.34
CA LEU A 256 -17.51 -2.86 9.16
C LEU A 256 -17.74 -2.17 10.51
N GLY A 257 -16.86 -1.24 10.93
CA GLY A 257 -17.00 -0.40 12.12
C GLY A 257 -16.38 -1.01 13.33
#